data_277a13b2db9c5d084f5cb9c15cb711ab
#
_entry.id   277a13b2db9c5d084f5cb9c15cb711ab
#
_cell.length_a   1.000
_cell.length_b   1.000
_cell.length_c   1.000
_cell.angle_alpha   90.00
_cell.angle_beta   90.00
_cell.angle_gamma   90.00
#
_symmetry.space_group_name_H-M   'P 1'
#
loop_
_entity.id
_entity.type
_entity.pdbx_description
1 polymer ?
#
loop_
_entity_poly.entity_id
_entity_poly.type
_entity_poly.pdbx_seq_one_letter_code
_entity_poly.pdbx_strand_id
1 'polypeptide(L)'
;MQRRGFLQAVGAVGATSVALTPGTRAEGTGARTLKLDLHTHYYPEAYFQKIRDTPSEFTFDKDPTGRTIIKYRGARFFGIQPPMTDPVKRLADMDRVGIDVEVVSLSTPNVFFADEKTQPAVARMVNDAYAELIARHPGRFKGFASIPMDAPDQALRELDRALGELRLNGVILLSNIRGRALTAPVYRPFFEEANRRKLCILLHPMLPANPEAYGEYVLGPIVGFPADTTLAVARMCYDGLLKDFPDIRWIVAHLGGATPYLMERMDSGFRDFAECRVKIDQLPSSYLKRLYYDTVTFSPHNLNLARDLVGTDHMVMGSDYPHLLGSIDKAVSSIEAMSIPDLEKQRIFSGTALSILNNV
;
A
#
# COMPACT_ATOMS: atom_id res chain seq x y z
N MET A 1 25.39 28.19 -81.59
CA MET A 1 26.88 28.42 -81.66
C MET A 1 27.50 27.44 -80.70
N GLN A 2 28.09 26.36 -81.26
CA GLN A 2 29.53 26.06 -81.25
C GLN A 2 30.05 25.85 -79.84
N ARG A 3 30.82 24.85 -79.48
CA ARG A 3 31.44 23.64 -80.06
C ARG A 3 32.14 22.92 -78.88
N ARG A 4 32.07 21.58 -78.90
CA ARG A 4 33.22 20.62 -78.90
C ARG A 4 34.16 20.71 -77.67
N GLY A 5 34.60 19.70 -77.04
CA GLY A 5 34.77 18.29 -77.38
C GLY A 5 35.96 17.74 -76.60
N PHE A 6 36.12 16.39 -76.61
CA PHE A 6 37.27 15.53 -76.33
C PHE A 6 37.36 14.93 -74.90
N LEU A 7 37.04 13.70 -74.75
CA LEU A 7 37.69 12.38 -75.04
C LEU A 7 38.74 11.94 -74.02
N GLN A 8 38.39 10.82 -73.40
CA GLN A 8 39.18 9.64 -73.09
C GLN A 8 40.16 9.66 -71.90
N ALA A 9 39.90 8.75 -70.94
CA ALA A 9 40.73 7.55 -70.77
C ALA A 9 40.10 6.55 -69.80
N VAL A 10 40.23 5.33 -70.20
CA VAL A 10 39.75 4.05 -69.62
C VAL A 10 40.54 3.74 -68.35
N GLY A 11 39.87 3.21 -67.30
CA GLY A 11 40.49 2.53 -66.18
C GLY A 11 39.46 1.63 -65.49
N ALA A 12 39.45 0.37 -65.88
CA ALA A 12 38.65 -0.66 -65.18
C ALA A 12 39.33 -1.03 -63.87
N VAL A 13 38.62 -0.92 -62.78
CA VAL A 13 38.97 -1.61 -61.52
C VAL A 13 37.70 -2.20 -60.90
N GLY A 14 37.80 -3.43 -60.51
CA GLY A 14 36.79 -4.40 -60.18
C GLY A 14 35.75 -3.98 -59.17
N ALA A 15 34.53 -4.41 -59.38
CA ALA A 15 33.43 -4.43 -58.45
C ALA A 15 33.61 -5.57 -57.43
N THR A 16 33.99 -5.21 -56.20
CA THR A 16 33.83 -6.08 -55.05
C THR A 16 32.47 -5.76 -54.41
N SER A 17 31.52 -6.67 -54.65
CA SER A 17 30.24 -6.65 -53.97
C SER A 17 30.45 -7.04 -52.50
N VAL A 18 30.39 -6.05 -51.60
CA VAL A 18 30.25 -6.27 -50.17
C VAL A 18 28.79 -6.60 -49.88
N ALA A 19 28.54 -7.90 -49.63
CA ALA A 19 27.26 -8.34 -49.10
C ALA A 19 27.04 -7.72 -47.72
N LEU A 20 26.06 -6.84 -47.62
CA LEU A 20 25.51 -6.36 -46.31
C LEU A 20 24.83 -7.55 -45.64
N THR A 21 25.49 -8.17 -44.70
CA THR A 21 24.87 -9.07 -43.72
C THR A 21 23.82 -8.27 -42.93
N PRO A 22 22.60 -8.84 -42.75
CA PRO A 22 21.61 -8.17 -41.89
C PRO A 22 22.21 -8.06 -40.48
N GLY A 23 22.36 -6.84 -40.00
CA GLY A 23 22.78 -6.60 -38.64
C GLY A 23 21.89 -7.34 -37.67
N THR A 24 22.50 -8.21 -36.88
CA THR A 24 21.89 -8.77 -35.67
C THR A 24 21.34 -7.60 -34.85
N ARG A 25 20.02 -7.55 -34.79
CA ARG A 25 19.29 -6.71 -33.83
C ARG A 25 19.82 -7.09 -32.45
N ALA A 26 20.57 -6.22 -31.82
CA ALA A 26 20.94 -6.38 -30.45
C ALA A 26 19.59 -6.47 -29.68
N GLU A 27 19.24 -7.66 -29.19
CA GLU A 27 18.24 -7.83 -28.17
C GLU A 27 18.74 -7.00 -26.99
N GLY A 28 18.13 -5.83 -26.79
CA GLY A 28 18.31 -5.04 -25.59
C GLY A 28 17.90 -5.94 -24.42
N THR A 29 18.85 -6.31 -23.58
CA THR A 29 18.59 -6.86 -22.26
C THR A 29 17.90 -5.75 -21.49
N GLY A 30 16.59 -5.58 -21.68
CA GLY A 30 15.77 -4.69 -20.88
C GLY A 30 15.93 -5.10 -19.42
N ALA A 31 16.50 -4.24 -18.61
CA ALA A 31 16.62 -4.50 -17.19
C ALA A 31 15.22 -4.88 -16.64
N ARG A 32 15.13 -6.03 -15.98
CA ARG A 32 13.86 -6.51 -15.39
C ARG A 32 13.29 -5.43 -14.47
N THR A 33 12.02 -5.11 -14.65
CA THR A 33 11.33 -4.13 -13.80
C THR A 33 11.26 -4.66 -12.36
N LEU A 34 11.79 -3.90 -11.42
CA LEU A 34 11.68 -4.15 -9.98
C LEU A 34 10.20 -4.10 -9.59
N LYS A 35 9.72 -5.09 -8.84
CA LYS A 35 8.35 -5.15 -8.32
C LYS A 35 8.38 -5.13 -6.79
N LEU A 36 7.73 -4.11 -6.22
CA LEU A 36 7.73 -3.82 -4.79
C LEU A 36 6.28 -3.75 -4.29
N ASP A 37 5.89 -4.75 -3.49
CA ASP A 37 4.54 -4.85 -2.92
C ASP A 37 4.46 -4.09 -1.59
N LEU A 38 3.71 -2.97 -1.56
CA LEU A 38 3.57 -2.12 -0.37
C LEU A 38 2.39 -2.49 0.52
N HIS A 39 1.50 -3.34 0.07
CA HIS A 39 0.34 -3.74 0.86
C HIS A 39 0.29 -5.27 0.94
N THR A 40 1.01 -5.80 1.92
CA THR A 40 1.06 -7.23 2.21
C THR A 40 1.20 -7.44 3.73
N HIS A 41 0.71 -8.58 4.21
CA HIS A 41 0.56 -8.83 5.65
C HIS A 41 1.33 -10.08 6.10
N TYR A 42 2.10 -9.91 7.18
CA TYR A 42 2.82 -10.99 7.85
C TYR A 42 2.56 -10.91 9.35
N TYR A 43 2.28 -12.05 9.95
CA TYR A 43 1.97 -12.16 11.37
C TYR A 43 3.05 -13.00 12.05
N PRO A 44 3.77 -12.47 13.04
CA PRO A 44 4.64 -13.30 13.87
C PRO A 44 3.85 -14.44 14.50
N GLU A 45 4.43 -15.63 14.60
CA GLU A 45 3.74 -16.82 15.09
C GLU A 45 3.05 -16.59 16.46
N ALA A 46 3.76 -15.88 17.36
CA ALA A 46 3.25 -15.54 18.68
C ALA A 46 2.03 -14.59 18.68
N TYR A 47 1.76 -13.89 17.58
CA TYR A 47 0.72 -12.87 17.51
C TYR A 47 -0.69 -13.44 17.73
N PHE A 48 -1.02 -14.52 17.05
CA PHE A 48 -2.35 -15.13 17.18
C PHE A 48 -2.58 -15.72 18.58
N GLN A 49 -1.52 -16.24 19.21
CA GLN A 49 -1.59 -16.68 20.60
C GLN A 49 -1.80 -15.49 21.53
N LYS A 50 -1.13 -14.37 21.27
CA LYS A 50 -1.32 -13.14 22.05
C LYS A 50 -2.76 -12.59 22.00
N ILE A 51 -3.45 -12.70 20.84
CA ILE A 51 -4.87 -12.35 20.75
C ILE A 51 -5.71 -13.30 21.63
N ARG A 52 -5.43 -14.63 21.61
CA ARG A 52 -6.16 -15.61 22.42
C ARG A 52 -6.02 -15.36 23.92
N ASP A 53 -4.82 -14.99 24.36
CA ASP A 53 -4.46 -14.78 25.77
C ASP A 53 -4.91 -13.42 26.31
N THR A 54 -5.31 -12.50 25.41
CA THR A 54 -5.74 -11.15 25.79
C THR A 54 -7.27 -11.07 25.78
N PRO A 55 -7.93 -10.75 26.91
CA PRO A 55 -9.37 -10.50 26.93
C PRO A 55 -9.75 -9.41 25.92
N SER A 56 -10.56 -9.76 24.94
CA SER A 56 -10.97 -8.85 23.86
C SER A 56 -12.27 -9.31 23.22
N GLU A 57 -12.82 -8.48 22.33
CA GLU A 57 -14.01 -8.81 21.53
C GLU A 57 -13.69 -9.67 20.30
N PHE A 58 -12.43 -10.11 20.16
CA PHE A 58 -11.99 -11.02 19.10
C PHE A 58 -12.12 -12.47 19.54
N THR A 59 -12.74 -13.28 18.70
CA THR A 59 -12.94 -14.72 18.94
C THR A 59 -12.43 -15.54 17.76
N PHE A 60 -12.08 -16.78 18.04
CA PHE A 60 -11.61 -17.74 17.03
C PHE A 60 -12.68 -18.79 16.79
N ASP A 61 -12.89 -19.16 15.53
CA ASP A 61 -13.86 -20.14 15.10
C ASP A 61 -13.31 -20.95 13.91
N LYS A 62 -14.06 -21.88 13.37
CA LYS A 62 -13.75 -22.60 12.14
C LYS A 62 -14.78 -22.27 11.07
N ASP A 63 -14.31 -22.07 9.83
CA ASP A 63 -15.22 -22.00 8.69
C ASP A 63 -15.61 -23.42 8.20
N PRO A 64 -16.59 -23.56 7.27
CA PRO A 64 -17.00 -24.85 6.75
C PRO A 64 -15.88 -25.68 6.11
N THR A 65 -14.75 -25.08 5.75
CA THR A 65 -13.58 -25.77 5.20
C THR A 65 -12.58 -26.20 6.28
N GLY A 66 -12.89 -25.95 7.56
CA GLY A 66 -12.02 -26.25 8.71
C GLY A 66 -10.93 -25.20 8.96
N ARG A 67 -10.87 -24.10 8.18
CA ARG A 67 -9.91 -23.03 8.37
C ARG A 67 -10.22 -22.23 9.62
N THR A 68 -9.19 -21.87 10.38
CA THR A 68 -9.35 -20.96 11.52
C THR A 68 -9.69 -19.56 11.02
N ILE A 69 -10.79 -19.01 11.54
CA ILE A 69 -11.23 -17.64 11.29
C ILE A 69 -11.20 -16.83 12.57
N ILE A 70 -10.98 -15.54 12.43
CA ILE A 70 -11.11 -14.57 13.51
C ILE A 70 -12.40 -13.78 13.28
N LYS A 71 -13.19 -13.62 14.34
CA LYS A 71 -14.40 -12.82 14.38
C LYS A 71 -14.22 -11.64 15.33
N TYR A 72 -14.87 -10.53 15.01
CA TYR A 72 -14.99 -9.36 15.87
C TYR A 72 -16.46 -9.06 16.09
N ARG A 73 -16.91 -9.09 17.35
CA ARG A 73 -18.34 -8.94 17.71
C ARG A 73 -19.26 -9.84 16.87
N GLY A 74 -18.83 -11.08 16.64
CA GLY A 74 -19.58 -12.04 15.83
C GLY A 74 -19.40 -11.93 14.31
N ALA A 75 -19.00 -10.79 13.76
CA ALA A 75 -18.74 -10.63 12.33
C ALA A 75 -17.40 -11.29 11.94
N ARG A 76 -17.38 -12.02 10.82
CA ARG A 76 -16.15 -12.59 10.28
C ARG A 76 -15.20 -11.46 9.88
N PHE A 77 -13.96 -11.57 10.35
CA PHE A 77 -12.92 -10.60 10.15
C PHE A 77 -11.96 -11.08 9.06
N PHE A 78 -11.25 -12.17 9.29
CA PHE A 78 -10.48 -12.87 8.26
C PHE A 78 -10.21 -14.33 8.63
N GLY A 79 -9.69 -15.10 7.67
CA GLY A 79 -9.25 -16.49 7.87
C GLY A 79 -7.72 -16.58 7.86
N ILE A 80 -7.17 -17.37 8.78
CA ILE A 80 -5.73 -17.59 8.87
C ILE A 80 -5.27 -18.45 7.69
N GLN A 81 -4.25 -17.98 6.98
CA GLN A 81 -3.60 -18.66 5.86
C GLN A 81 -2.16 -19.04 6.23
N PRO A 82 -1.63 -20.17 5.73
CA PRO A 82 -0.25 -20.57 6.03
C PRO A 82 0.81 -19.50 5.72
N PRO A 83 0.76 -18.76 4.59
CA PRO A 83 1.77 -17.73 4.31
C PRO A 83 1.73 -16.52 5.25
N MET A 84 0.72 -16.42 6.11
CA MET A 84 0.66 -15.36 7.13
C MET A 84 1.81 -15.45 8.13
N THR A 85 2.28 -16.68 8.42
CA THR A 85 3.32 -16.95 9.43
C THR A 85 4.55 -17.68 8.86
N ASP A 86 4.48 -18.18 7.63
CA ASP A 86 5.54 -18.97 7.00
C ASP A 86 6.29 -18.15 5.94
N PRO A 87 7.50 -17.65 6.25
CA PRO A 87 8.27 -16.85 5.30
C PRO A 87 8.83 -17.68 4.12
N VAL A 88 9.05 -19.00 4.29
CA VAL A 88 9.56 -19.84 3.20
C VAL A 88 8.50 -19.99 2.11
N LYS A 89 7.26 -20.26 2.52
CA LYS A 89 6.14 -20.33 1.59
C LYS A 89 5.90 -18.99 0.88
N ARG A 90 6.03 -17.89 1.62
CA ARG A 90 5.90 -16.53 1.09
C ARG A 90 6.95 -16.23 0.03
N LEU A 91 8.21 -16.54 0.29
CA LEU A 91 9.30 -16.37 -0.67
C LEU A 91 9.07 -17.18 -1.95
N ALA A 92 8.60 -18.41 -1.84
CA ALA A 92 8.26 -19.24 -3.01
C ALA A 92 7.12 -18.61 -3.84
N ASP A 93 6.10 -18.04 -3.19
CA ASP A 93 5.01 -17.35 -3.88
C ASP A 93 5.50 -16.05 -4.56
N MET A 94 6.36 -15.26 -3.89
CA MET A 94 7.00 -14.06 -4.47
C MET A 94 7.82 -14.41 -5.72
N ASP A 95 8.66 -15.46 -5.64
CA ASP A 95 9.51 -15.91 -6.75
C ASP A 95 8.67 -16.37 -7.95
N ARG A 96 7.59 -17.08 -7.69
CA ARG A 96 6.66 -17.57 -8.72
C ARG A 96 6.04 -16.47 -9.56
N VAL A 97 5.71 -15.32 -8.94
CA VAL A 97 5.08 -14.17 -9.63
C VAL A 97 6.06 -13.04 -9.96
N GLY A 98 7.31 -13.17 -9.55
CA GLY A 98 8.38 -12.21 -9.83
C GLY A 98 8.31 -10.94 -9.00
N ILE A 99 7.79 -10.99 -7.75
CA ILE A 99 7.90 -9.90 -6.78
C ILE A 99 9.26 -9.95 -6.12
N ASP A 100 9.97 -8.84 -6.15
CA ASP A 100 11.32 -8.72 -5.61
C ASP A 100 11.31 -8.45 -4.11
N VAL A 101 10.46 -7.53 -3.67
CA VAL A 101 10.40 -7.06 -2.28
C VAL A 101 8.96 -6.94 -1.84
N GLU A 102 8.66 -7.41 -0.63
CA GLU A 102 7.42 -7.14 0.09
C GLU A 102 7.67 -6.23 1.28
N VAL A 103 6.80 -5.22 1.48
CA VAL A 103 6.76 -4.41 2.68
C VAL A 103 5.71 -5.01 3.62
N VAL A 104 6.17 -5.89 4.51
CA VAL A 104 5.27 -6.59 5.43
C VAL A 104 4.69 -5.65 6.47
N SER A 105 3.43 -5.87 6.81
CA SER A 105 2.72 -5.11 7.82
C SER A 105 1.79 -6.01 8.64
N LEU A 106 1.41 -5.55 9.83
CA LEU A 106 0.41 -6.23 10.64
C LEU A 106 -0.97 -5.67 10.29
N SER A 107 -1.78 -6.47 9.59
CA SER A 107 -3.15 -6.08 9.29
C SER A 107 -3.99 -5.92 10.56
N THR A 108 -5.25 -5.64 10.35
CA THR A 108 -6.27 -5.58 11.39
C THR A 108 -6.35 -6.92 12.18
N PRO A 109 -6.52 -6.93 13.51
CA PRO A 109 -6.77 -5.78 14.39
C PRO A 109 -5.53 -5.01 14.82
N ASN A 110 -4.36 -5.29 14.25
CA ASN A 110 -3.09 -4.69 14.63
C ASN A 110 -2.82 -4.92 16.13
N VAL A 111 -2.39 -3.90 16.89
CA VAL A 111 -2.19 -4.00 18.33
C VAL A 111 -3.46 -3.63 19.14
N PHE A 112 -4.53 -3.18 18.45
CA PHE A 112 -5.72 -2.57 19.07
C PHE A 112 -6.75 -3.57 19.61
N PHE A 113 -6.47 -4.86 19.56
CA PHE A 113 -7.20 -5.87 20.35
C PHE A 113 -6.84 -5.77 21.84
N ALA A 114 -5.68 -5.20 22.18
CA ALA A 114 -5.18 -5.03 23.52
C ALA A 114 -5.54 -3.65 24.09
N ASP A 115 -5.52 -3.52 25.40
CA ASP A 115 -5.68 -2.24 26.10
C ASP A 115 -4.42 -1.35 25.96
N GLU A 116 -4.53 -0.07 26.36
CA GLU A 116 -3.47 0.92 26.27
C GLU A 116 -2.17 0.50 26.97
N LYS A 117 -2.25 -0.32 28.04
CA LYS A 117 -1.08 -0.79 28.80
C LYS A 117 -0.38 -1.94 28.09
N THR A 118 -1.12 -2.76 27.38
CA THR A 118 -0.62 -3.98 26.70
C THR A 118 -0.16 -3.69 25.28
N GLN A 119 -0.75 -2.71 24.59
CA GLN A 119 -0.40 -2.35 23.21
C GLN A 119 1.11 -2.12 22.99
N PRO A 120 1.86 -1.41 23.87
CA PRO A 120 3.29 -1.20 23.66
C PRO A 120 4.11 -2.49 23.58
N ALA A 121 3.79 -3.48 24.42
CA ALA A 121 4.47 -4.77 24.40
C ALA A 121 4.16 -5.57 23.12
N VAL A 122 2.92 -5.50 22.64
CA VAL A 122 2.53 -6.16 21.39
C VAL A 122 3.19 -5.49 20.19
N ALA A 123 3.22 -4.16 20.14
CA ALA A 123 3.88 -3.40 19.08
C ALA A 123 5.37 -3.77 19.00
N ARG A 124 6.05 -3.75 20.13
CA ARG A 124 7.45 -4.13 20.22
C ARG A 124 7.71 -5.55 19.71
N MET A 125 6.91 -6.53 20.17
CA MET A 125 7.01 -7.93 19.73
C MET A 125 6.90 -8.06 18.20
N VAL A 126 5.96 -7.38 17.59
CA VAL A 126 5.72 -7.42 16.14
C VAL A 126 6.86 -6.73 15.37
N ASN A 127 7.26 -5.55 15.81
CA ASN A 127 8.31 -4.77 15.15
C ASN A 127 9.68 -5.48 15.25
N ASP A 128 10.00 -6.11 16.37
CA ASP A 128 11.20 -6.93 16.54
C ASP A 128 11.20 -8.13 15.59
N ALA A 129 10.06 -8.82 15.47
CA ALA A 129 9.92 -9.95 14.55
C ALA A 129 10.09 -9.53 13.08
N TYR A 130 9.65 -8.33 12.71
CA TYR A 130 9.88 -7.79 11.35
C TYR A 130 11.35 -7.47 11.11
N ALA A 131 12.03 -6.86 12.07
CA ALA A 131 13.46 -6.62 11.97
C ALA A 131 14.26 -7.94 11.81
N GLU A 132 13.88 -8.98 12.56
CA GLU A 132 14.47 -10.31 12.42
C GLU A 132 14.18 -10.96 11.06
N LEU A 133 12.96 -10.84 10.55
CA LEU A 133 12.59 -11.35 9.23
C LEU A 133 13.42 -10.69 8.13
N ILE A 134 13.55 -9.35 8.20
CA ILE A 134 14.35 -8.56 7.25
C ILE A 134 15.83 -8.96 7.31
N ALA A 135 16.37 -9.12 8.52
CA ALA A 135 17.77 -9.53 8.71
C ALA A 135 18.06 -10.95 8.17
N ARG A 136 17.10 -11.87 8.30
CA ARG A 136 17.22 -13.25 7.78
C ARG A 136 17.10 -13.34 6.26
N HIS A 137 16.40 -12.40 5.62
CA HIS A 137 16.15 -12.41 4.19
C HIS A 137 16.45 -11.03 3.55
N PRO A 138 17.73 -10.62 3.55
CA PRO A 138 18.12 -9.29 3.10
C PRO A 138 17.69 -9.05 1.63
N GLY A 139 17.12 -7.88 1.37
CA GLY A 139 16.67 -7.49 0.04
C GLY A 139 15.32 -8.08 -0.40
N ARG A 140 14.69 -8.96 0.43
CA ARG A 140 13.38 -9.53 0.09
C ARG A 140 12.22 -8.92 0.90
N PHE A 141 12.50 -8.43 2.09
CA PHE A 141 11.50 -7.81 2.95
C PHE A 141 11.91 -6.41 3.40
N LYS A 142 10.92 -5.59 3.55
CA LYS A 142 10.88 -4.31 4.27
C LYS A 142 9.70 -4.38 5.24
N GLY A 143 9.51 -3.39 6.12
CA GLY A 143 8.43 -3.46 7.10
C GLY A 143 7.81 -2.11 7.45
N PHE A 144 6.49 -2.12 7.66
CA PHE A 144 5.75 -1.05 8.30
C PHE A 144 5.53 -1.39 9.77
N ALA A 145 5.95 -0.49 10.65
CA ALA A 145 5.83 -0.67 12.09
C ALA A 145 4.37 -0.59 12.57
N SER A 146 4.04 -1.37 13.59
CA SER A 146 2.84 -1.19 14.41
C SER A 146 3.12 -0.21 15.53
N ILE A 147 2.19 0.72 15.79
CA ILE A 147 2.33 1.79 16.77
C ILE A 147 1.20 1.71 17.81
N PRO A 148 1.51 1.78 19.12
CA PRO A 148 0.53 1.70 20.19
C PRO A 148 -0.18 3.04 20.40
N MET A 149 -1.09 3.41 19.49
CA MET A 149 -1.70 4.75 19.41
C MET A 149 -2.54 5.14 20.63
N ASP A 150 -3.07 4.20 21.42
CA ASP A 150 -3.81 4.52 22.65
C ASP A 150 -2.88 4.89 23.82
N ALA A 151 -1.56 4.73 23.65
CA ALA A 151 -0.54 5.12 24.63
C ALA A 151 0.42 6.16 23.98
N PRO A 152 0.04 7.46 23.90
CA PRO A 152 0.72 8.46 23.07
C PRO A 152 2.22 8.59 23.29
N ASP A 153 2.68 8.61 24.55
CA ASP A 153 4.10 8.69 24.87
C ASP A 153 4.86 7.44 24.41
N GLN A 154 4.25 6.27 24.52
CA GLN A 154 4.83 5.02 24.03
C GLN A 154 4.80 4.95 22.51
N ALA A 155 3.77 5.53 21.88
CA ALA A 155 3.67 5.62 20.42
C ALA A 155 4.87 6.38 19.83
N LEU A 156 5.24 7.51 20.40
CA LEU A 156 6.39 8.30 19.98
C LEU A 156 7.72 7.56 20.22
N ARG A 157 7.89 6.91 21.38
CA ARG A 157 9.08 6.11 21.67
C ARG A 157 9.23 4.92 20.74
N GLU A 158 8.13 4.21 20.46
CA GLU A 158 8.16 3.08 19.53
C GLU A 158 8.39 3.53 18.08
N LEU A 159 7.86 4.69 17.67
CA LEU A 159 8.17 5.29 16.38
C LEU A 159 9.67 5.58 16.24
N ASP A 160 10.29 6.18 17.28
CA ASP A 160 11.73 6.43 17.30
C ASP A 160 12.53 5.14 17.14
N ARG A 161 12.17 4.12 17.90
CA ARG A 161 12.85 2.82 17.86
C ARG A 161 12.68 2.12 16.50
N ALA A 162 11.44 2.08 16.01
CA ALA A 162 11.12 1.38 14.76
C ALA A 162 11.87 1.96 13.55
N LEU A 163 11.92 3.29 13.43
CA LEU A 163 12.59 3.94 12.30
C LEU A 163 14.11 4.09 12.50
N GLY A 164 14.55 4.35 13.74
CA GLY A 164 15.95 4.61 14.07
C GLY A 164 16.77 3.33 14.26
N GLU A 165 16.36 2.49 15.23
CA GLU A 165 17.09 1.27 15.60
C GLU A 165 16.78 0.10 14.67
N LEU A 166 15.48 -0.19 14.46
CA LEU A 166 15.04 -1.32 13.65
C LEU A 166 15.04 -1.05 12.14
N ARG A 167 15.20 0.22 11.74
CA ARG A 167 15.29 0.63 10.33
C ARG A 167 14.06 0.25 9.50
N LEU A 168 12.87 0.16 10.12
CA LEU A 168 11.63 -0.08 9.40
C LEU A 168 11.29 1.10 8.48
N ASN A 169 10.44 0.88 7.48
CA ASN A 169 10.31 1.73 6.30
C ASN A 169 9.09 2.67 6.33
N GLY A 170 8.40 2.73 7.44
CA GLY A 170 7.19 3.51 7.69
C GLY A 170 6.34 2.85 8.76
N VAL A 171 5.08 3.21 8.83
CA VAL A 171 4.12 2.64 9.79
C VAL A 171 2.83 2.21 9.11
N ILE A 172 2.09 1.31 9.74
CA ILE A 172 0.69 1.02 9.39
C ILE A 172 -0.22 1.55 10.48
N LEU A 173 -1.26 2.29 10.09
CA LEU A 173 -2.35 2.72 10.97
C LEU A 173 -3.67 2.18 10.45
N LEU A 174 -4.61 1.94 11.36
CA LEU A 174 -5.97 1.57 10.98
C LEU A 174 -6.84 2.81 10.76
N SER A 175 -7.87 2.70 9.92
CA SER A 175 -8.84 3.76 9.60
C SER A 175 -9.57 4.32 10.83
N ASN A 176 -9.71 3.50 11.86
CA ASN A 176 -10.10 3.91 13.20
C ASN A 176 -9.31 3.12 14.26
N ILE A 177 -9.10 3.70 15.41
CA ILE A 177 -8.45 3.09 16.57
C ILE A 177 -9.52 2.79 17.60
N ARG A 178 -9.96 1.54 17.66
CA ARG A 178 -11.03 1.10 18.58
C ARG A 178 -12.30 1.97 18.46
N GLY A 179 -12.70 2.30 17.23
CA GLY A 179 -13.85 3.16 16.92
C GLY A 179 -13.56 4.67 17.00
N ARG A 180 -12.39 5.10 17.47
CA ARG A 180 -12.00 6.51 17.52
C ARG A 180 -11.39 6.94 16.19
N ALA A 181 -11.84 8.06 15.65
CA ALA A 181 -11.30 8.61 14.41
C ALA A 181 -9.83 9.04 14.57
N LEU A 182 -9.04 8.92 13.50
CA LEU A 182 -7.64 9.37 13.47
C LEU A 182 -7.50 10.90 13.72
N THR A 183 -8.54 11.66 13.44
CA THR A 183 -8.58 13.11 13.68
C THR A 183 -8.79 13.49 15.15
N ALA A 184 -8.91 12.51 16.06
CA ALA A 184 -9.06 12.78 17.48
C ALA A 184 -7.84 13.55 18.03
N PRO A 185 -8.06 14.59 18.87
CA PRO A 185 -6.96 15.46 19.35
C PRO A 185 -5.82 14.70 20.04
N VAL A 186 -6.11 13.58 20.67
CA VAL A 186 -5.10 12.74 21.37
C VAL A 186 -4.01 12.22 20.42
N TYR A 187 -4.28 12.10 19.13
CA TYR A 187 -3.31 11.61 18.15
C TYR A 187 -2.49 12.73 17.49
N ARG A 188 -2.83 14.00 17.74
CA ARG A 188 -2.17 15.14 17.11
C ARG A 188 -0.64 15.16 17.33
N PRO A 189 -0.10 14.90 18.53
CA PRO A 189 1.36 14.86 18.72
C PRO A 189 2.07 13.81 17.87
N PHE A 190 1.43 12.67 17.63
CA PHE A 190 1.97 11.67 16.70
C PHE A 190 2.02 12.19 15.27
N PHE A 191 0.97 12.87 14.79
CA PHE A 191 0.95 13.40 13.42
C PHE A 191 1.88 14.60 13.23
N GLU A 192 2.12 15.41 14.26
CA GLU A 192 3.17 16.45 14.24
C GLU A 192 4.55 15.85 14.00
N GLU A 193 4.88 14.78 14.73
CA GLU A 193 6.14 14.08 14.57
C GLU A 193 6.22 13.31 13.24
N ALA A 194 5.12 12.67 12.82
CA ALA A 194 5.02 11.99 11.53
C ALA A 194 5.24 12.96 10.36
N ASN A 195 4.67 14.16 10.43
CA ASN A 195 4.87 15.21 9.42
C ASN A 195 6.32 15.68 9.37
N ARG A 196 6.93 15.97 10.53
CA ARG A 196 8.34 16.38 10.64
C ARG A 196 9.28 15.35 9.99
N ARG A 197 8.97 14.06 10.10
CA ARG A 197 9.75 12.95 9.53
C ARG A 197 9.38 12.62 8.09
N LYS A 198 8.38 13.28 7.51
CA LYS A 198 7.80 12.90 6.22
C LYS A 198 7.49 11.41 6.17
N LEU A 199 6.79 10.95 7.20
CA LEU A 199 6.56 9.53 7.46
C LEU A 199 5.68 8.92 6.38
N CYS A 200 6.08 7.73 5.89
CA CYS A 200 5.22 6.89 5.05
C CYS A 200 4.25 6.12 5.95
N ILE A 201 2.96 6.27 5.71
CA ILE A 201 1.91 5.63 6.50
C ILE A 201 0.97 4.86 5.57
N LEU A 202 0.87 3.54 5.76
CA LEU A 202 -0.20 2.73 5.16
C LEU A 202 -1.46 2.87 6.03
N LEU A 203 -2.50 3.50 5.49
CA LEU A 203 -3.82 3.57 6.09
C LEU A 203 -4.61 2.32 5.69
N HIS A 204 -4.70 1.37 6.61
CA HIS A 204 -5.42 0.11 6.42
C HIS A 204 -6.79 0.15 7.09
N PRO A 205 -7.84 -0.44 6.52
CA PRO A 205 -9.16 -0.45 7.14
C PRO A 205 -9.22 -1.22 8.46
N MET A 206 -10.18 -0.81 9.27
CA MET A 206 -10.79 -1.57 10.35
C MET A 206 -12.27 -1.77 10.01
N LEU A 207 -12.99 -2.63 10.73
CA LEU A 207 -14.44 -2.69 10.61
C LEU A 207 -15.07 -1.36 11.07
N PRO A 208 -16.14 -0.92 10.40
CA PRO A 208 -16.95 0.21 10.86
C PRO A 208 -17.41 0.06 12.32
N ALA A 209 -17.81 1.18 12.92
CA ALA A 209 -18.20 1.22 14.34
C ALA A 209 -19.38 0.30 14.71
N ASN A 210 -20.21 -0.08 13.72
CA ASN A 210 -21.32 -1.02 13.86
C ASN A 210 -21.08 -2.31 13.05
N PRO A 211 -20.11 -3.15 13.43
CA PRO A 211 -19.70 -4.32 12.65
C PRO A 211 -20.83 -5.34 12.44
N GLU A 212 -21.84 -5.33 13.32
CA GLU A 212 -23.02 -6.22 13.24
C GLU A 212 -23.78 -6.02 11.92
N ALA A 213 -23.81 -4.81 11.36
CA ALA A 213 -24.43 -4.52 10.06
C ALA A 213 -23.74 -5.22 8.88
N TYR A 214 -22.54 -5.77 9.09
CA TYR A 214 -21.74 -6.47 8.08
C TYR A 214 -21.57 -7.96 8.40
N GLY A 215 -22.38 -8.52 9.30
CA GLY A 215 -22.24 -9.90 9.76
C GLY A 215 -22.63 -10.97 8.72
N GLU A 216 -23.47 -10.62 7.74
CA GLU A 216 -23.91 -11.53 6.69
C GLU A 216 -22.92 -11.56 5.51
N TYR A 217 -22.90 -12.69 4.77
CA TYR A 217 -22.16 -12.85 3.49
C TYR A 217 -20.68 -12.40 3.50
N VAL A 218 -20.07 -12.34 4.68
CA VAL A 218 -18.70 -11.81 4.83
C VAL A 218 -18.59 -10.33 4.40
N LEU A 219 -19.67 -9.54 4.55
CA LEU A 219 -19.70 -8.14 4.13
C LEU A 219 -18.70 -7.24 4.87
N GLY A 220 -18.21 -7.65 6.04
CA GLY A 220 -17.17 -6.91 6.78
C GLY A 220 -15.97 -6.60 5.89
N PRO A 221 -15.18 -7.59 5.46
CA PRO A 221 -14.06 -7.35 4.56
C PRO A 221 -14.45 -6.93 3.15
N ILE A 222 -15.62 -7.37 2.63
CA ILE A 222 -16.00 -7.06 1.22
C ILE A 222 -16.46 -5.60 1.05
N VAL A 223 -17.25 -5.08 1.97
CA VAL A 223 -17.89 -3.75 1.89
C VAL A 223 -17.46 -2.86 3.05
N GLY A 224 -17.43 -3.41 4.27
CA GLY A 224 -17.14 -2.66 5.48
C GLY A 224 -15.75 -2.03 5.48
N PHE A 225 -14.72 -2.75 5.08
CA PHE A 225 -13.36 -2.23 5.01
C PHE A 225 -13.23 -1.05 4.02
N PRO A 226 -13.65 -1.17 2.75
CA PRO A 226 -13.65 -0.01 1.86
C PRO A 226 -14.48 1.16 2.36
N ALA A 227 -15.63 0.90 2.99
CA ALA A 227 -16.49 1.95 3.55
C ALA A 227 -15.80 2.71 4.70
N ASP A 228 -15.14 1.99 5.61
CA ASP A 228 -14.43 2.61 6.75
C ASP A 228 -13.20 3.41 6.29
N THR A 229 -12.44 2.89 5.31
CA THR A 229 -11.36 3.65 4.67
C THR A 229 -11.88 4.96 4.07
N THR A 230 -12.98 4.90 3.32
CA THR A 230 -13.60 6.08 2.71
C THR A 230 -14.00 7.11 3.76
N LEU A 231 -14.63 6.66 4.84
CA LEU A 231 -15.03 7.53 5.95
C LEU A 231 -13.83 8.17 6.64
N ALA A 232 -12.77 7.39 6.89
CA ALA A 232 -11.55 7.88 7.50
C ALA A 232 -10.89 8.96 6.64
N VAL A 233 -10.72 8.71 5.34
CA VAL A 233 -10.13 9.67 4.39
C VAL A 233 -10.96 10.96 4.32
N ALA A 234 -12.29 10.84 4.24
CA ALA A 234 -13.19 11.99 4.24
C ALA A 234 -13.04 12.83 5.52
N ARG A 235 -12.99 12.19 6.70
CA ARG A 235 -12.74 12.86 7.98
C ARG A 235 -11.36 13.52 8.03
N MET A 236 -10.30 12.83 7.60
CA MET A 236 -8.95 13.39 7.53
C MET A 236 -8.89 14.64 6.66
N CYS A 237 -9.65 14.64 5.56
CA CYS A 237 -9.76 15.80 4.67
C CYS A 237 -10.51 16.95 5.38
N TYR A 238 -11.80 16.78 5.69
CA TYR A 238 -12.65 17.85 6.20
C TYR A 238 -12.25 18.34 7.60
N ASP A 239 -11.66 17.49 8.43
CA ASP A 239 -11.16 17.85 9.76
C ASP A 239 -9.80 18.57 9.73
N GLY A 240 -9.22 18.73 8.54
CA GLY A 240 -8.01 19.50 8.30
C GLY A 240 -6.70 18.73 8.55
N LEU A 241 -6.74 17.43 8.87
CA LEU A 241 -5.53 16.66 9.14
C LEU A 241 -4.58 16.63 7.93
N LEU A 242 -5.13 16.46 6.71
CA LEU A 242 -4.34 16.49 5.48
C LEU A 242 -3.80 17.88 5.13
N LYS A 243 -4.43 18.94 5.62
CA LYS A 243 -3.97 20.33 5.49
C LYS A 243 -2.85 20.63 6.49
N ASP A 244 -3.07 20.29 7.76
CA ASP A 244 -2.14 20.59 8.86
C ASP A 244 -0.82 19.80 8.75
N PHE A 245 -0.87 18.57 8.18
CA PHE A 245 0.25 17.65 8.08
C PHE A 245 0.53 17.24 6.62
N PRO A 246 0.92 18.18 5.75
CA PRO A 246 1.02 17.96 4.32
C PRO A 246 2.20 17.07 3.89
N ASP A 247 3.20 16.88 4.74
CA ASP A 247 4.40 16.12 4.43
C ASP A 247 4.28 14.62 4.74
N ILE A 248 3.21 14.19 5.42
CA ILE A 248 2.94 12.77 5.64
C ILE A 248 2.58 12.11 4.30
N ARG A 249 3.26 11.00 3.99
CA ARG A 249 3.05 10.23 2.76
C ARG A 249 2.04 9.11 3.03
N TRP A 250 0.77 9.40 2.82
CA TRP A 250 -0.32 8.46 3.09
C TRP A 250 -0.54 7.52 1.91
N ILE A 251 -0.38 6.22 2.13
CA ILE A 251 -0.88 5.17 1.22
C ILE A 251 -2.25 4.75 1.72
N VAL A 252 -3.27 4.84 0.89
CA VAL A 252 -4.64 4.45 1.23
C VAL A 252 -4.94 3.08 0.63
N ALA A 253 -5.25 2.11 1.50
CA ALA A 253 -5.50 0.73 1.13
C ALA A 253 -6.75 0.55 0.26
N HIS A 254 -6.78 -0.53 -0.57
CA HIS A 254 -7.90 -0.92 -1.43
C HIS A 254 -8.34 0.21 -2.36
N LEU A 255 -7.35 0.82 -3.04
CA LEU A 255 -7.54 1.99 -3.91
C LEU A 255 -8.25 3.16 -3.20
N GLY A 256 -8.11 3.28 -1.86
CA GLY A 256 -8.78 4.30 -1.07
C GLY A 256 -10.28 4.06 -0.87
N GLY A 257 -10.75 2.82 -1.02
CA GLY A 257 -12.17 2.48 -0.95
C GLY A 257 -12.97 3.16 -2.07
N ALA A 258 -13.99 3.91 -1.72
CA ALA A 258 -14.80 4.69 -2.68
C ALA A 258 -14.28 6.13 -2.88
N THR A 259 -13.13 6.50 -2.31
CA THR A 259 -12.61 7.88 -2.37
C THR A 259 -12.46 8.40 -3.79
N PRO A 260 -11.86 7.66 -4.76
CA PRO A 260 -11.77 8.15 -6.15
C PRO A 260 -13.13 8.42 -6.77
N TYR A 261 -14.11 7.57 -6.54
CA TYR A 261 -15.47 7.72 -7.05
C TYR A 261 -16.19 8.93 -6.42
N LEU A 262 -15.97 9.21 -5.13
CA LEU A 262 -16.64 10.25 -4.37
C LEU A 262 -15.95 11.62 -4.44
N MET A 263 -14.81 11.75 -5.10
CA MET A 263 -13.97 12.96 -5.06
C MET A 263 -14.74 14.22 -5.47
N GLU A 264 -15.46 14.21 -6.61
CA GLU A 264 -16.26 15.35 -7.04
C GLU A 264 -17.47 15.61 -6.12
N ARG A 265 -18.05 14.55 -5.54
CA ARG A 265 -19.14 14.72 -4.56
C ARG A 265 -18.65 15.42 -3.30
N MET A 266 -17.42 15.14 -2.87
CA MET A 266 -16.79 15.84 -1.74
C MET A 266 -16.51 17.30 -2.09
N ASP A 267 -16.06 17.61 -3.30
CA ASP A 267 -15.88 18.98 -3.78
C ASP A 267 -17.20 19.74 -3.83
N SER A 268 -18.29 19.10 -4.26
CA SER A 268 -19.63 19.67 -4.21
C SER A 268 -20.07 19.96 -2.77
N GLY A 269 -19.80 19.02 -1.85
CA GLY A 269 -20.03 19.26 -0.42
C GLY A 269 -19.31 20.50 0.11
N PHE A 270 -18.05 20.70 -0.27
CA PHE A 270 -17.29 21.90 0.09
C PHE A 270 -17.89 23.18 -0.48
N ARG A 271 -18.41 23.16 -1.72
CA ARG A 271 -19.05 24.34 -2.33
C ARG A 271 -20.38 24.70 -1.67
N ASP A 272 -21.19 23.69 -1.33
CA ASP A 272 -22.59 23.88 -0.98
C ASP A 272 -22.85 23.93 0.53
N PHE A 273 -22.03 23.26 1.35
CA PHE A 273 -22.23 23.17 2.79
C PHE A 273 -21.15 23.94 3.57
N ALA A 274 -21.57 24.87 4.41
CA ALA A 274 -20.66 25.70 5.21
C ALA A 274 -19.81 24.85 6.18
N GLU A 275 -20.39 23.79 6.71
CA GLU A 275 -19.75 22.85 7.63
C GLU A 275 -18.51 22.16 7.02
N CYS A 276 -18.52 21.99 5.70
CA CYS A 276 -17.41 21.38 4.95
C CYS A 276 -16.20 22.34 4.76
N ARG A 277 -16.38 23.65 5.07
CA ARG A 277 -15.34 24.69 4.89
C ARG A 277 -14.74 25.20 6.21
N VAL A 278 -15.11 24.62 7.34
CA VAL A 278 -14.70 25.15 8.67
C VAL A 278 -13.19 25.02 8.88
N LYS A 279 -12.59 23.91 8.46
CA LYS A 279 -11.17 23.59 8.75
C LYS A 279 -10.28 23.54 7.52
N ILE A 280 -10.86 23.51 6.33
CA ILE A 280 -10.11 23.47 5.06
C ILE A 280 -10.44 24.68 4.19
N ASP A 281 -9.49 25.12 3.38
CA ASP A 281 -9.54 26.33 2.55
C ASP A 281 -9.44 26.03 1.05
N GLN A 282 -9.29 24.77 0.68
CA GLN A 282 -9.24 24.31 -0.71
C GLN A 282 -10.26 23.19 -0.91
N LEU A 283 -10.57 22.91 -2.18
CA LEU A 283 -11.40 21.76 -2.55
C LEU A 283 -10.82 20.45 -1.99
N PRO A 284 -11.63 19.54 -1.46
CA PRO A 284 -11.20 18.22 -1.02
C PRO A 284 -10.30 17.50 -2.01
N SER A 285 -10.62 17.55 -3.31
CA SER A 285 -9.80 16.93 -4.36
C SER A 285 -8.34 17.41 -4.36
N SER A 286 -8.06 18.65 -3.96
CA SER A 286 -6.68 19.18 -3.84
C SER A 286 -5.86 18.45 -2.76
N TYR A 287 -6.50 18.00 -1.69
CA TYR A 287 -5.88 17.22 -0.63
C TYR A 287 -5.80 15.74 -1.00
N LEU A 288 -6.88 15.19 -1.57
CA LEU A 288 -7.01 13.78 -1.90
C LEU A 288 -6.05 13.34 -3.02
N LYS A 289 -5.75 14.22 -3.98
CA LYS A 289 -4.79 13.98 -5.05
C LYS A 289 -3.33 13.87 -4.57
N ARG A 290 -3.03 14.24 -3.33
CA ARG A 290 -1.69 14.08 -2.72
C ARG A 290 -1.52 12.74 -2.01
N LEU A 291 -2.60 11.96 -1.84
CA LEU A 291 -2.54 10.62 -1.27
C LEU A 291 -1.97 9.64 -2.31
N TYR A 292 -1.41 8.56 -1.83
CA TYR A 292 -0.98 7.43 -2.65
C TYR A 292 -2.03 6.33 -2.56
N TYR A 293 -2.36 5.72 -3.69
CA TYR A 293 -3.41 4.71 -3.81
C TYR A 293 -2.78 3.38 -4.19
N ASP A 294 -3.05 2.32 -3.42
CA ASP A 294 -2.59 1.00 -3.81
C ASP A 294 -3.43 0.42 -4.97
N THR A 295 -3.01 -0.71 -5.51
CA THR A 295 -3.70 -1.35 -6.63
C THR A 295 -4.62 -2.49 -6.20
N VAL A 296 -4.95 -2.61 -4.91
CA VAL A 296 -5.78 -3.70 -4.37
C VAL A 296 -7.26 -3.49 -4.72
N THR A 297 -7.55 -3.60 -5.96
CA THR A 297 -8.89 -3.73 -6.55
C THR A 297 -8.82 -4.71 -7.72
N PHE A 298 -7.62 -4.88 -8.30
CA PHE A 298 -7.30 -5.78 -9.41
C PHE A 298 -8.18 -5.59 -10.66
N SER A 299 -8.96 -4.50 -10.71
CA SER A 299 -9.82 -4.15 -11.84
C SER A 299 -9.14 -3.09 -12.70
N PRO A 300 -8.81 -3.37 -13.97
CA PRO A 300 -8.22 -2.37 -14.86
C PRO A 300 -9.06 -1.10 -14.98
N HIS A 301 -10.38 -1.20 -14.90
CA HIS A 301 -11.27 -0.04 -14.93
C HIS A 301 -11.08 0.89 -13.73
N ASN A 302 -10.97 0.29 -12.52
CA ASN A 302 -10.77 1.06 -11.30
C ASN A 302 -9.35 1.65 -11.24
N LEU A 303 -8.33 0.89 -11.70
CA LEU A 303 -6.96 1.38 -11.80
C LEU A 303 -6.85 2.57 -12.77
N ASN A 304 -7.55 2.51 -13.92
CA ASN A 304 -7.61 3.63 -14.86
C ASN A 304 -8.31 4.84 -14.25
N LEU A 305 -9.42 4.66 -13.52
CA LEU A 305 -10.08 5.76 -12.79
C LEU A 305 -9.10 6.45 -11.83
N ALA A 306 -8.37 5.69 -11.01
CA ALA A 306 -7.39 6.25 -10.09
C ALA A 306 -6.26 6.99 -10.84
N ARG A 307 -5.71 6.35 -11.89
CA ARG A 307 -4.68 6.95 -12.75
C ARG A 307 -5.13 8.30 -13.34
N ASP A 308 -6.35 8.38 -13.84
CA ASP A 308 -6.88 9.60 -14.47
C ASP A 308 -7.11 10.73 -13.45
N LEU A 309 -7.35 10.39 -12.18
CA LEU A 309 -7.56 11.35 -11.09
C LEU A 309 -6.25 11.84 -10.45
N VAL A 310 -5.28 10.93 -10.23
CA VAL A 310 -4.11 11.23 -9.40
C VAL A 310 -2.76 11.01 -10.10
N GLY A 311 -2.73 10.38 -11.27
CA GLY A 311 -1.49 10.00 -11.97
C GLY A 311 -0.83 8.74 -11.40
N THR A 312 0.07 8.14 -12.19
CA THR A 312 0.78 6.91 -11.79
C THR A 312 1.87 7.15 -10.74
N ASP A 313 2.29 8.38 -10.56
CA ASP A 313 3.21 8.84 -9.51
C ASP A 313 2.55 8.91 -8.11
N HIS A 314 1.24 8.72 -8.05
CA HIS A 314 0.45 8.55 -6.83
C HIS A 314 -0.19 7.15 -6.74
N MET A 315 0.30 6.18 -7.51
CA MET A 315 -0.14 4.78 -7.41
C MET A 315 1.03 3.88 -6.99
N VAL A 316 0.74 2.87 -6.16
CA VAL A 316 1.72 1.89 -5.67
C VAL A 316 1.16 0.48 -5.80
N MET A 317 2.01 -0.50 -6.14
CA MET A 317 1.60 -1.89 -6.19
C MET A 317 1.26 -2.39 -4.79
N GLY A 318 0.14 -3.10 -4.66
CA GLY A 318 -0.29 -3.80 -3.46
C GLY A 318 -1.04 -5.08 -3.81
N SER A 319 -0.93 -6.11 -2.96
CA SER A 319 -1.56 -7.41 -3.16
C SER A 319 -2.61 -7.78 -2.12
N ASP A 320 -2.57 -7.17 -0.93
CA ASP A 320 -3.31 -7.61 0.26
C ASP A 320 -3.04 -9.09 0.61
N TYR A 321 -1.88 -9.61 0.15
CA TYR A 321 -1.46 -10.99 0.37
C TYR A 321 -1.08 -11.22 1.84
N PRO A 322 -1.46 -12.32 2.46
CA PRO A 322 -2.14 -13.49 1.92
C PRO A 322 -3.64 -13.58 2.34
N HIS A 323 -4.33 -12.45 2.45
CA HIS A 323 -5.76 -12.47 2.70
C HIS A 323 -6.55 -13.09 1.54
N LEU A 324 -7.77 -13.62 1.81
CA LEU A 324 -8.58 -14.33 0.82
C LEU A 324 -9.09 -13.43 -0.31
N LEU A 325 -9.25 -12.14 -0.06
CA LEU A 325 -9.64 -11.14 -1.05
C LEU A 325 -8.43 -10.53 -1.74
N GLY A 326 -7.24 -10.68 -1.16
CA GLY A 326 -5.96 -10.31 -1.76
C GLY A 326 -5.51 -11.32 -2.83
N SER A 327 -4.57 -10.92 -3.67
CA SER A 327 -4.00 -11.81 -4.69
C SER A 327 -2.64 -11.32 -5.17
N ILE A 328 -1.61 -12.08 -4.84
CA ILE A 328 -0.24 -11.80 -5.31
C ILE A 328 -0.14 -11.90 -6.85
N ASP A 329 -0.89 -12.81 -7.47
CA ASP A 329 -0.92 -12.97 -8.93
C ASP A 329 -1.60 -11.78 -9.61
N LYS A 330 -2.75 -11.35 -9.09
CA LYS A 330 -3.50 -10.21 -9.64
C LYS A 330 -2.80 -8.87 -9.40
N ALA A 331 -2.04 -8.74 -8.31
CA ALA A 331 -1.26 -7.53 -8.05
C ALA A 331 -0.32 -7.21 -9.22
N VAL A 332 0.31 -8.24 -9.79
CA VAL A 332 1.19 -8.10 -10.96
C VAL A 332 0.37 -8.00 -12.24
N SER A 333 -0.49 -8.99 -12.51
CA SER A 333 -1.17 -9.11 -13.81
C SER A 333 -2.15 -7.97 -14.10
N SER A 334 -2.78 -7.36 -13.08
CA SER A 334 -3.68 -6.23 -13.29
C SER A 334 -2.95 -4.97 -13.76
N ILE A 335 -1.73 -4.71 -13.27
CA ILE A 335 -0.88 -3.60 -13.73
C ILE A 335 -0.35 -3.89 -15.14
N GLU A 336 0.11 -5.11 -15.37
CA GLU A 336 0.57 -5.54 -16.71
C GLU A 336 -0.52 -5.39 -17.77
N ALA A 337 -1.77 -5.66 -17.42
CA ALA A 337 -2.93 -5.53 -18.29
C ALA A 337 -3.39 -4.08 -18.56
N MET A 338 -2.88 -3.09 -17.82
CA MET A 338 -3.20 -1.68 -18.10
C MET A 338 -2.65 -1.25 -19.46
N SER A 339 -3.47 -0.59 -20.27
CA SER A 339 -3.06 -0.01 -21.57
C SER A 339 -2.36 1.33 -21.38
N ILE A 340 -1.20 1.32 -20.72
CA ILE A 340 -0.37 2.48 -20.40
C ILE A 340 1.09 2.21 -20.78
N PRO A 341 1.92 3.26 -20.98
CA PRO A 341 3.35 3.12 -21.25
C PRO A 341 4.10 2.29 -20.18
N ASP A 342 5.11 1.55 -20.58
CA ASP A 342 5.91 0.72 -19.65
C ASP A 342 6.55 1.55 -18.53
N LEU A 343 6.94 2.80 -18.81
CA LEU A 343 7.46 3.71 -17.77
C LEU A 343 6.43 4.00 -16.67
N GLU A 344 5.14 4.13 -17.03
CA GLU A 344 4.07 4.31 -16.05
C GLU A 344 3.84 3.03 -15.24
N LYS A 345 3.90 1.85 -15.88
CA LYS A 345 3.85 0.57 -15.15
C LYS A 345 5.02 0.43 -14.17
N GLN A 346 6.23 0.80 -14.58
CA GLN A 346 7.42 0.80 -13.71
C GLN A 346 7.24 1.72 -12.49
N ARG A 347 6.62 2.88 -12.67
CA ARG A 347 6.29 3.77 -11.55
C ARG A 347 5.37 3.09 -10.54
N ILE A 348 4.29 2.46 -11.00
CA ILE A 348 3.36 1.74 -10.14
C ILE A 348 4.05 0.54 -9.46
N PHE A 349 4.85 -0.24 -10.19
CA PHE A 349 5.53 -1.41 -9.64
C PHE A 349 6.54 -1.08 -8.55
N SER A 350 7.30 0.01 -8.68
CA SER A 350 8.35 0.33 -7.71
C SER A 350 8.73 1.80 -7.61
N GLY A 351 8.66 2.57 -8.69
CA GLY A 351 9.21 3.94 -8.71
C GLY A 351 8.58 4.84 -7.65
N THR A 352 7.25 4.85 -7.56
CA THR A 352 6.52 5.60 -6.53
C THR A 352 6.86 5.10 -5.13
N ALA A 353 6.87 3.77 -4.93
CA ALA A 353 7.20 3.16 -3.65
C ALA A 353 8.58 3.59 -3.13
N LEU A 354 9.60 3.54 -3.97
CA LEU A 354 10.96 3.94 -3.62
C LEU A 354 11.08 5.43 -3.28
N SER A 355 10.21 6.27 -3.84
CA SER A 355 10.21 7.72 -3.56
C SER A 355 9.57 8.09 -2.23
N ILE A 356 8.71 7.22 -1.67
CA ILE A 356 7.91 7.54 -0.48
C ILE A 356 8.29 6.77 0.79
N LEU A 357 8.91 5.61 0.67
CA LEU A 357 9.34 4.84 1.83
C LEU A 357 10.43 5.56 2.62
N ASN A 358 10.42 5.38 3.95
CA ASN A 358 11.51 5.77 4.81
C ASN A 358 12.61 4.69 4.78
N ASN A 359 13.86 5.03 5.08
CA ASN A 359 14.97 4.09 5.18
C ASN A 359 15.12 3.13 3.96
N VAL A 360 15.01 3.66 2.77
CA VAL A 360 15.16 2.88 1.50
C VAL A 360 16.61 2.46 1.28
#